data_950e36a2ea9139af011f17594102e323
#
_entry.id   950e36a2ea9139af011f17594102e323
#
_cell.length_a   1.000
_cell.length_b   1.000
_cell.length_c   1.000
_cell.angle_alpha   90.00
_cell.angle_beta   90.00
_cell.angle_gamma   90.00
#
_symmetry.space_group_name_H-M   'P 1'
#
loop_
_entity.id
_entity.type
_entity.pdbx_description
1 polymer ?
#
loop_
_entity_poly.entity_id
_entity_poly.type
_entity_poly.pdbx_seq_one_letter_code
_entity_poly.pdbx_strand_id
1 'polypeptide(L)'
;LRAVYRLCAAHDVPTVVDEIQSCMWAPGFFLFREWGLTPTFAAVGKGFPGGEYPASRLIFTGAMDNLPQFGALVTNGQEELASLAYLITMRWAAANAAVTRAIGDAYETRLRDFAARHPDVMSGADGHRHLSSLCFHALPAAKAFCAALTAMGLDISVQAYKAECPPVVLTKLPLIAGMDVVELVVEKMEAAVAHLSAQSPPLYRGGSPGAWALQ
;
A
#
# COMPACT_ATOMS: atom_id res chain seq x y z
N LEU A 1 1.18 16.59 -6.01
CA LEU A 1 1.24 16.83 -4.56
C LEU A 1 2.14 18.02 -4.20
N ARG A 2 3.41 18.09 -4.60
CA ARG A 2 4.34 19.20 -4.25
C ARG A 2 3.79 20.60 -4.55
N ALA A 3 3.06 20.78 -5.68
CA ALA A 3 2.45 22.07 -6.02
C ALA A 3 1.33 22.43 -5.02
N VAL A 4 0.52 21.47 -4.61
CA VAL A 4 -0.53 21.68 -3.60
C VAL A 4 0.08 22.10 -2.27
N TYR A 5 1.13 21.39 -1.79
CA TYR A 5 1.82 21.75 -0.55
C TYR A 5 2.41 23.16 -0.59
N ARG A 6 3.02 23.56 -1.72
CA ARG A 6 3.52 24.94 -1.90
C ARG A 6 2.40 25.97 -1.86
N LEU A 7 1.26 25.67 -2.47
CA LEU A 7 0.09 26.56 -2.44
C LEU A 7 -0.45 26.70 -1.01
N CYS A 8 -0.62 25.60 -0.28
CA CYS A 8 -1.04 25.63 1.11
C CYS A 8 -0.09 26.46 1.98
N ALA A 9 1.22 26.25 1.82
CA ALA A 9 2.22 27.00 2.57
C ALA A 9 2.19 28.50 2.24
N ALA A 10 1.96 28.88 0.98
CA ALA A 10 1.87 30.28 0.56
C ALA A 10 0.64 31.01 1.14
N HIS A 11 -0.39 30.28 1.54
CA HIS A 11 -1.62 30.80 2.13
C HIS A 11 -1.81 30.45 3.61
N ASP A 12 -0.76 29.97 4.28
CA ASP A 12 -0.78 29.56 5.68
C ASP A 12 -1.88 28.52 6.00
N VAL A 13 -2.12 27.62 5.05
CA VAL A 13 -3.10 26.54 5.20
C VAL A 13 -2.41 25.29 5.77
N PRO A 14 -2.77 24.81 6.97
CA PRO A 14 -2.24 23.58 7.52
C PRO A 14 -2.55 22.36 6.63
N THR A 15 -1.58 21.47 6.50
CA THR A 15 -1.73 20.25 5.71
C THR A 15 -1.62 19.00 6.59
N VAL A 16 -2.48 18.02 6.32
CA VAL A 16 -2.44 16.72 6.97
C VAL A 16 -2.08 15.66 5.93
N VAL A 17 -1.09 14.83 6.22
CA VAL A 17 -0.84 13.61 5.46
C VAL A 17 -1.31 12.39 6.25
N ASP A 18 -2.11 11.56 5.61
CA ASP A 18 -2.52 10.28 6.17
C ASP A 18 -1.53 9.18 5.73
N GLU A 19 -0.64 8.84 6.64
CA GLU A 19 0.36 7.76 6.48
C GLU A 19 -0.04 6.48 7.23
N ILE A 20 -1.31 6.36 7.65
CA ILE A 20 -1.76 5.18 8.40
C ILE A 20 -1.50 3.87 7.65
N GLN A 21 -1.51 3.91 6.30
CA GLN A 21 -1.25 2.74 5.47
C GLN A 21 0.16 2.71 4.86
N SER A 22 0.83 3.85 4.75
CA SER A 22 2.10 4.00 4.03
C SER A 22 3.31 4.18 4.95
N CYS A 23 3.11 4.48 6.22
CA CYS A 23 4.20 4.58 7.18
C CYS A 23 4.96 3.24 7.30
N MET A 24 6.26 3.31 7.51
CA MET A 24 7.24 2.21 7.64
C MET A 24 7.64 1.52 6.32
N TRP A 25 6.91 1.68 5.22
CA TRP A 25 7.19 1.02 3.94
C TRP A 25 8.08 1.83 3.02
N ALA A 26 8.43 3.02 3.43
CA ALA A 26 9.46 3.83 2.81
C ALA A 26 10.70 3.90 3.70
N PRO A 27 11.92 3.95 3.15
CA PRO A 27 13.10 4.29 3.89
C PRO A 27 12.91 5.65 4.58
N GLY A 28 13.25 5.73 5.88
CA GLY A 28 13.01 6.94 6.67
C GLY A 28 11.61 7.04 7.25
N PHE A 29 10.87 5.94 7.32
CA PHE A 29 9.58 5.70 7.96
C PHE A 29 8.36 6.25 7.22
N PHE A 30 8.47 7.37 6.52
CA PHE A 30 7.33 8.08 5.97
C PHE A 30 7.49 8.35 4.48
N LEU A 31 6.47 8.04 3.71
CA LEU A 31 6.46 8.24 2.27
C LEU A 31 6.50 9.73 1.91
N PHE A 32 5.89 10.59 2.73
CA PHE A 32 5.94 12.04 2.51
C PHE A 32 7.39 12.59 2.51
N ARG A 33 8.27 12.00 3.32
CA ARG A 33 9.70 12.41 3.37
C ARG A 33 10.43 12.03 2.09
N GLU A 34 10.15 10.87 1.55
CA GLU A 34 10.71 10.42 0.28
C GLU A 34 10.26 11.32 -0.88
N TRP A 35 9.02 11.78 -0.83
CA TRP A 35 8.49 12.72 -1.82
C TRP A 35 8.88 14.19 -1.60
N GLY A 36 9.64 14.47 -0.55
CA GLY A 36 10.08 15.83 -0.20
C GLY A 36 8.92 16.75 0.17
N LEU A 37 7.89 16.20 0.82
CA LEU A 37 6.77 16.99 1.35
C LEU A 37 7.03 17.38 2.81
N THR A 38 6.44 18.49 3.22
CA THR A 38 6.54 19.03 4.59
C THR A 38 5.13 19.27 5.15
N PRO A 39 4.41 18.21 5.55
CA PRO A 39 3.08 18.36 6.13
C PRO A 39 3.14 19.04 7.50
N THR A 40 2.06 19.73 7.86
CA THR A 40 1.87 20.27 9.22
C THR A 40 1.59 19.14 10.21
N PHE A 41 0.79 18.15 9.78
CA PHE A 41 0.43 16.97 10.55
C PHE A 41 0.64 15.71 9.73
N ALA A 42 1.04 14.62 10.40
CA ALA A 42 1.09 13.28 9.83
C ALA A 42 0.39 12.29 10.77
N ALA A 43 -0.64 11.62 10.26
CA ALA A 43 -1.33 10.55 10.98
C ALA A 43 -0.67 9.21 10.69
N VAL A 44 -0.34 8.45 11.74
CA VAL A 44 0.29 7.13 11.65
C VAL A 44 -0.41 6.11 12.55
N GLY A 45 -0.36 4.84 12.17
CA GLY A 45 -1.02 3.78 12.91
C GLY A 45 -0.80 2.43 12.25
N LYS A 46 -1.71 1.49 12.44
CA LYS A 46 -1.66 0.13 11.86
C LYS A 46 -0.29 -0.54 12.09
N GLY A 47 0.52 -0.71 11.06
CA GLY A 47 1.82 -1.34 11.14
C GLY A 47 2.91 -0.54 11.85
N PHE A 48 2.68 0.75 12.18
CA PHE A 48 3.70 1.60 12.80
C PHE A 48 4.18 1.07 14.15
N PRO A 49 3.32 0.52 15.04
CA PRO A 49 3.80 -0.18 16.26
C PRO A 49 4.11 -1.67 16.02
N GLY A 50 4.57 -2.06 14.84
CA GLY A 50 4.95 -3.45 14.51
C GLY A 50 3.77 -4.41 14.29
N GLY A 51 2.53 -3.92 14.32
CA GLY A 51 1.31 -4.75 14.21
C GLY A 51 0.86 -5.39 15.52
N GLU A 52 1.69 -5.38 16.57
CA GLU A 52 1.39 -6.00 17.86
C GLU A 52 0.47 -5.15 18.74
N TYR A 53 0.49 -3.84 18.55
CA TYR A 53 -0.30 -2.90 19.35
C TYR A 53 -1.31 -2.13 18.51
N PRO A 54 -2.58 -2.07 18.92
CA PRO A 54 -3.59 -1.23 18.29
C PRO A 54 -3.40 0.24 18.72
N ALA A 55 -2.40 0.91 18.18
CA ALA A 55 -2.05 2.27 18.54
C ALA A 55 -1.90 3.15 17.32
N SER A 56 -2.20 4.44 17.47
CA SER A 56 -1.99 5.48 16.46
C SER A 56 -1.33 6.70 17.08
N ARG A 57 -0.71 7.52 16.25
CA ARG A 57 -0.12 8.79 16.68
C ARG A 57 -0.40 9.86 15.62
N LEU A 58 -0.56 11.08 16.10
CA LEU A 58 -0.53 12.28 15.27
C LEU A 58 0.80 12.98 15.52
N ILE A 59 1.62 13.07 14.50
CA ILE A 59 2.89 13.79 14.53
C ILE A 59 2.63 15.17 13.93
N PHE A 60 3.17 16.22 14.52
CA PHE A 60 2.94 17.58 14.06
C PHE A 60 4.16 18.48 14.29
N THR A 61 4.17 19.64 13.63
CA THR A 61 5.23 20.64 13.80
C THR A 61 5.08 21.33 15.15
N GLY A 62 6.21 21.78 15.72
CA GLY A 62 6.22 22.46 17.02
C GLY A 62 5.32 23.71 17.10
N ALA A 63 5.05 24.36 15.95
CA ALA A 63 4.12 25.49 15.90
C ALA A 63 2.65 25.10 16.24
N MET A 64 2.31 23.81 16.12
CA MET A 64 0.99 23.27 16.42
C MET A 64 0.90 22.68 17.83
N ASP A 65 1.98 22.69 18.59
CA ASP A 65 2.03 22.20 19.97
C ASP A 65 1.46 23.26 20.94
N ASN A 66 0.15 23.37 20.96
CA ASN A 66 -0.58 24.36 21.76
C ASN A 66 -1.60 23.74 22.73
N LEU A 67 -1.57 22.41 22.90
CA LEU A 67 -2.45 21.74 23.83
C LEU A 67 -2.02 22.01 25.29
N PRO A 68 -2.98 22.25 26.21
CA PRO A 68 -2.66 22.30 27.62
C PRO A 68 -2.21 20.91 28.12
N GLN A 69 -1.57 20.87 29.27
CA GLN A 69 -0.95 19.66 29.86
C GLN A 69 -1.83 18.39 29.81
N PHE A 70 -3.15 18.52 29.91
CA PHE A 70 -4.09 17.40 29.85
C PHE A 70 -5.03 17.45 28.64
N GLY A 71 -4.75 18.29 27.66
CA GLY A 71 -5.65 18.55 26.53
C GLY A 71 -5.88 17.37 25.60
N ALA A 72 -4.95 16.40 25.58
CA ALA A 72 -5.07 15.18 24.80
C ALA A 72 -5.00 13.91 25.65
N LEU A 73 -5.25 14.04 26.96
CA LEU A 73 -5.24 12.90 27.86
C LEU A 73 -6.48 12.03 27.64
N VAL A 74 -6.27 10.81 27.21
CA VAL A 74 -7.30 9.78 27.05
C VAL A 74 -6.88 8.50 27.77
N THR A 75 -7.84 7.73 28.23
CA THR A 75 -7.56 6.43 28.85
C THR A 75 -6.79 5.55 27.87
N ASN A 76 -5.69 4.96 28.29
CA ASN A 76 -4.76 4.15 27.48
C ASN A 76 -4.11 4.90 26.30
N GLY A 77 -4.20 6.23 26.25
CA GLY A 77 -3.62 7.00 25.14
C GLY A 77 -2.11 7.12 25.14
N GLN A 78 -1.47 6.90 26.29
CA GLN A 78 -0.01 7.01 26.49
C GLN A 78 0.58 5.73 27.08
N GLU A 79 0.15 4.59 26.57
CA GLU A 79 0.61 3.29 27.05
C GLU A 79 2.09 3.07 26.80
N GLU A 80 2.85 2.74 27.85
CA GLU A 80 4.30 2.55 27.80
C GLU A 80 4.70 1.41 26.86
N LEU A 81 3.95 0.30 26.84
CA LEU A 81 4.22 -0.83 25.96
C LEU A 81 4.02 -0.47 24.48
N ALA A 82 3.03 0.36 24.17
CA ALA A 82 2.87 0.89 22.80
C ALA A 82 4.08 1.74 22.40
N SER A 83 4.59 2.57 23.33
CA SER A 83 5.77 3.39 23.07
C SER A 83 7.03 2.54 22.86
N LEU A 84 7.18 1.45 23.61
CA LEU A 84 8.25 0.47 23.42
C LEU A 84 8.13 -0.23 22.04
N ALA A 85 6.94 -0.65 21.66
CA ALA A 85 6.67 -1.25 20.34
C ALA A 85 7.05 -0.29 19.20
N TYR A 86 6.68 1.00 19.30
CA TYR A 86 7.10 2.03 18.35
C TYR A 86 8.63 2.12 18.26
N LEU A 87 9.29 2.19 19.41
CA LEU A 87 10.76 2.33 19.46
C LEU A 87 11.47 1.15 18.81
N ILE A 88 11.02 -0.07 19.10
CA ILE A 88 11.58 -1.30 18.52
C ILE A 88 11.39 -1.29 17.00
N THR A 89 10.17 -1.02 16.54
CA THR A 89 9.82 -1.01 15.11
C THR A 89 10.61 0.05 14.36
N MET A 90 10.74 1.26 14.91
CA MET A 90 11.52 2.34 14.31
C MET A 90 13.01 1.99 14.22
N ARG A 91 13.58 1.39 15.26
CA ARG A 91 15.00 0.96 15.26
C ARG A 91 15.24 -0.14 14.25
N TRP A 92 14.33 -1.13 14.18
CA TRP A 92 14.40 -2.19 13.19
C TRP A 92 14.36 -1.63 11.77
N ALA A 93 13.39 -0.78 11.47
CA ALA A 93 13.23 -0.19 10.14
C ALA A 93 14.43 0.70 9.75
N ALA A 94 15.00 1.46 10.68
CA ALA A 94 16.22 2.24 10.44
C ALA A 94 17.41 1.34 10.10
N ALA A 95 17.60 0.26 10.87
CA ALA A 95 18.69 -0.68 10.68
C ALA A 95 18.58 -1.46 9.36
N ASN A 96 17.36 -1.71 8.88
CA ASN A 96 17.08 -2.50 7.68
C ASN A 96 16.69 -1.67 6.45
N ALA A 97 16.79 -0.34 6.50
CA ALA A 97 16.28 0.56 5.45
C ALA A 97 16.81 0.24 4.04
N ALA A 98 18.08 -0.14 3.91
CA ALA A 98 18.69 -0.47 2.61
C ALA A 98 18.12 -1.78 2.05
N VAL A 99 17.98 -2.80 2.87
CA VAL A 99 17.43 -4.11 2.50
C VAL A 99 15.94 -3.96 2.15
N THR A 100 15.17 -3.28 2.99
CA THR A 100 13.75 -2.99 2.75
C THR A 100 13.56 -2.26 1.42
N ARG A 101 14.41 -1.26 1.12
CA ARG A 101 14.36 -0.57 -0.18
C ARG A 101 14.60 -1.54 -1.33
N ALA A 102 15.69 -2.31 -1.28
CA ALA A 102 16.06 -3.23 -2.35
C ALA A 102 14.98 -4.28 -2.64
N ILE A 103 14.42 -4.88 -1.58
CA ILE A 103 13.32 -5.85 -1.69
C ILE A 103 12.07 -5.18 -2.28
N GLY A 104 11.72 -3.99 -1.80
CA GLY A 104 10.56 -3.25 -2.30
C GLY A 104 10.68 -2.88 -3.77
N ASP A 105 11.85 -2.36 -4.21
CA ASP A 105 12.12 -2.00 -5.60
C ASP A 105 12.06 -3.25 -6.50
N ALA A 106 12.61 -4.38 -6.05
CA ALA A 106 12.54 -5.65 -6.76
C ALA A 106 11.09 -6.16 -6.87
N TYR A 107 10.32 -6.09 -5.77
CA TYR A 107 8.92 -6.51 -5.75
C TYR A 107 8.05 -5.66 -6.69
N GLU A 108 8.17 -4.34 -6.64
CA GLU A 108 7.46 -3.45 -7.57
C GLU A 108 7.78 -3.79 -9.03
N THR A 109 9.05 -4.01 -9.35
CA THR A 109 9.49 -4.42 -10.69
C THR A 109 8.84 -5.73 -11.11
N ARG A 110 8.88 -6.76 -10.24
CA ARG A 110 8.25 -8.06 -10.52
C ARG A 110 6.74 -7.95 -10.76
N LEU A 111 6.03 -7.11 -10.00
CA LEU A 111 4.59 -6.91 -10.21
C LEU A 111 4.29 -6.20 -11.52
N ARG A 112 5.08 -5.19 -11.89
CA ARG A 112 4.93 -4.49 -13.18
C ARG A 112 5.19 -5.43 -14.35
N ASP A 113 6.24 -6.21 -14.28
CA ASP A 113 6.58 -7.23 -15.30
C ASP A 113 5.50 -8.31 -15.38
N PHE A 114 4.98 -8.76 -14.24
CA PHE A 114 3.89 -9.72 -14.18
C PHE A 114 2.62 -9.17 -14.86
N ALA A 115 2.19 -7.97 -14.51
CA ALA A 115 1.02 -7.35 -15.12
C ALA A 115 1.20 -7.15 -16.65
N ALA A 116 2.40 -6.77 -17.08
CA ALA A 116 2.73 -6.58 -18.49
C ALA A 116 2.68 -7.90 -19.30
N ARG A 117 2.92 -9.05 -18.67
CA ARG A 117 2.78 -10.36 -19.31
C ARG A 117 1.33 -10.83 -19.46
N HIS A 118 0.40 -10.24 -18.72
CA HIS A 118 -1.01 -10.64 -18.68
C HIS A 118 -1.96 -9.49 -19.04
N PRO A 119 -1.75 -8.80 -20.20
CA PRO A 119 -2.52 -7.62 -20.59
C PRO A 119 -4.01 -7.91 -20.84
N ASP A 120 -4.39 -9.17 -21.13
CA ASP A 120 -5.79 -9.59 -21.33
C ASP A 120 -6.59 -9.57 -20.01
N VAL A 121 -5.93 -9.66 -18.87
CA VAL A 121 -6.56 -9.75 -17.54
C VAL A 121 -6.37 -8.46 -16.75
N MET A 122 -5.19 -7.83 -16.89
CA MET A 122 -4.74 -6.70 -16.09
C MET A 122 -4.44 -5.49 -16.95
N SER A 123 -4.82 -4.30 -16.44
CA SER A 123 -4.45 -3.01 -17.04
C SER A 123 -3.07 -2.52 -16.60
N GLY A 124 -2.49 -3.12 -15.58
CA GLY A 124 -1.16 -2.78 -15.07
C GLY A 124 -0.98 -3.05 -13.59
N ALA A 125 0.09 -2.51 -13.04
CA ALA A 125 0.35 -2.45 -11.61
C ALA A 125 0.53 -1.00 -11.17
N ASP A 126 0.04 -0.66 -9.99
CA ASP A 126 0.13 0.68 -9.40
C ASP A 126 0.66 0.59 -7.97
N GLY A 127 1.07 1.73 -7.42
CA GLY A 127 1.61 1.82 -6.07
C GLY A 127 3.12 2.02 -6.03
N HIS A 128 3.71 1.69 -4.88
CA HIS A 128 5.13 1.92 -4.65
C HIS A 128 5.72 0.86 -3.73
N ARG A 129 6.75 0.18 -4.20
CA ARG A 129 7.47 -0.88 -3.47
C ARG A 129 6.52 -1.92 -2.85
N HIS A 130 6.60 -2.12 -1.51
CA HIS A 130 5.77 -3.06 -0.77
C HIS A 130 4.27 -2.72 -0.81
N LEU A 131 3.93 -1.45 -0.99
CA LEU A 131 2.56 -0.96 -1.10
C LEU A 131 2.17 -0.86 -2.57
N SER A 132 2.01 -1.99 -3.21
CA SER A 132 1.67 -2.09 -4.63
C SER A 132 0.35 -2.84 -4.82
N SER A 133 -0.22 -2.73 -6.01
CA SER A 133 -1.46 -3.38 -6.40
C SER A 133 -1.43 -3.78 -7.87
N LEU A 134 -2.18 -4.83 -8.20
CA LEU A 134 -2.47 -5.23 -9.56
C LEU A 134 -3.83 -4.67 -9.98
N CYS A 135 -3.89 -3.98 -11.10
CA CYS A 135 -5.09 -3.38 -11.64
C CYS A 135 -5.73 -4.34 -12.66
N PHE A 136 -6.98 -4.72 -12.43
CA PHE A 136 -7.72 -5.65 -13.29
C PHE A 136 -8.71 -4.92 -14.19
N HIS A 137 -8.98 -5.48 -15.37
CA HIS A 137 -10.04 -4.95 -16.26
C HIS A 137 -11.44 -5.21 -15.71
N ALA A 138 -11.64 -6.33 -14.99
CA ALA A 138 -12.96 -6.76 -14.54
C ALA A 138 -12.93 -7.33 -13.12
N LEU A 139 -13.94 -6.97 -12.32
CA LEU A 139 -14.09 -7.44 -10.94
C LEU A 139 -14.21 -8.96 -10.81
N PRO A 140 -14.95 -9.69 -11.69
CA PRO A 140 -14.98 -11.15 -11.61
C PRO A 140 -13.59 -11.79 -11.74
N ALA A 141 -12.75 -11.30 -12.65
CA ALA A 141 -11.39 -11.80 -12.84
C ALA A 141 -10.51 -11.54 -11.59
N ALA A 142 -10.60 -10.33 -11.02
CA ALA A 142 -9.88 -9.99 -9.78
C ALA A 142 -10.29 -10.90 -8.60
N LYS A 143 -11.60 -11.16 -8.45
CA LYS A 143 -12.12 -12.06 -7.41
C LYS A 143 -11.66 -13.50 -7.62
N ALA A 144 -11.73 -14.01 -8.84
CA ALA A 144 -11.31 -15.37 -9.15
C ALA A 144 -9.78 -15.54 -8.94
N PHE A 145 -8.98 -14.53 -9.29
CA PHE A 145 -7.54 -14.49 -9.02
C PHE A 145 -7.25 -14.58 -7.52
N CYS A 146 -7.91 -13.76 -6.70
CA CYS A 146 -7.75 -13.81 -5.25
C CYS A 146 -8.19 -15.17 -4.67
N ALA A 147 -9.30 -15.74 -5.14
CA ALA A 147 -9.76 -17.05 -4.69
C ALA A 147 -8.75 -18.17 -5.02
N ALA A 148 -8.14 -18.12 -6.20
CA ALA A 148 -7.09 -19.06 -6.58
C ALA A 148 -5.84 -18.92 -5.69
N LEU A 149 -5.42 -17.69 -5.39
CA LEU A 149 -4.30 -17.43 -4.49
C LEU A 149 -4.58 -17.90 -3.06
N THR A 150 -5.79 -17.62 -2.54
CA THR A 150 -6.21 -18.09 -1.21
C THR A 150 -6.19 -19.62 -1.13
N ALA A 151 -6.65 -20.32 -2.17
CA ALA A 151 -6.57 -21.78 -2.24
C ALA A 151 -5.13 -22.31 -2.22
N MET A 152 -4.16 -21.51 -2.68
CA MET A 152 -2.73 -21.80 -2.62
C MET A 152 -2.04 -21.28 -1.34
N GLY A 153 -2.81 -20.79 -0.35
CA GLY A 153 -2.29 -20.30 0.92
C GLY A 153 -1.74 -18.86 0.87
N LEU A 154 -2.08 -18.06 -0.14
CA LEU A 154 -1.73 -16.66 -0.24
C LEU A 154 -3.00 -15.80 -0.14
N ASP A 155 -3.24 -15.22 1.04
CA ASP A 155 -4.41 -14.40 1.31
C ASP A 155 -4.19 -12.96 0.84
N ILE A 156 -4.87 -12.59 -0.25
CA ILE A 156 -4.84 -11.25 -0.85
C ILE A 156 -6.29 -10.81 -1.13
N SER A 157 -6.58 -9.52 -0.96
CA SER A 157 -7.93 -8.98 -1.11
C SER A 157 -8.12 -8.10 -2.33
N VAL A 158 -9.33 -8.16 -2.89
CA VAL A 158 -9.81 -7.22 -3.92
C VAL A 158 -10.33 -5.95 -3.26
N GLN A 159 -9.94 -4.80 -3.80
CA GLN A 159 -10.52 -3.49 -3.48
C GLN A 159 -11.38 -3.02 -4.65
N ALA A 160 -12.67 -2.90 -4.40
CA ALA A 160 -13.66 -2.53 -5.43
C ALA A 160 -14.77 -1.63 -4.86
N TYR A 161 -14.44 -0.83 -3.84
CA TYR A 161 -15.42 0.02 -3.15
C TYR A 161 -15.70 1.35 -3.86
N LYS A 162 -14.95 1.69 -4.89
CA LYS A 162 -15.18 2.87 -5.75
C LYS A 162 -15.59 2.40 -7.14
N ALA A 163 -16.81 2.71 -7.54
CA ALA A 163 -17.37 2.26 -8.82
C ALA A 163 -16.61 2.83 -10.04
N GLU A 164 -16.05 4.02 -9.91
CA GLU A 164 -15.33 4.71 -10.99
C GLU A 164 -13.87 4.23 -11.14
N CYS A 165 -13.37 3.43 -10.21
CA CYS A 165 -12.00 2.92 -10.25
C CYS A 165 -11.98 1.48 -10.74
N PRO A 166 -10.97 1.07 -11.54
CA PRO A 166 -10.78 -0.32 -11.88
C PRO A 166 -10.59 -1.14 -10.59
N PRO A 167 -11.04 -2.40 -10.55
CA PRO A 167 -10.81 -3.26 -9.40
C PRO A 167 -9.32 -3.53 -9.24
N VAL A 168 -8.82 -3.39 -8.02
CA VAL A 168 -7.42 -3.64 -7.71
C VAL A 168 -7.27 -4.78 -6.72
N VAL A 169 -6.23 -5.58 -6.92
CA VAL A 169 -5.78 -6.58 -5.97
C VAL A 169 -4.61 -5.99 -5.19
N LEU A 170 -4.82 -5.77 -3.91
CA LEU A 170 -3.85 -5.11 -3.06
C LEU A 170 -2.79 -6.11 -2.57
N THR A 171 -1.56 -5.91 -2.99
CA THR A 171 -0.43 -6.81 -2.73
C THR A 171 0.57 -6.17 -1.76
N LYS A 172 0.23 -6.16 -0.47
CA LYS A 172 1.10 -5.60 0.57
C LYS A 172 2.10 -6.63 1.05
N LEU A 173 3.33 -6.58 0.53
CA LEU A 173 4.39 -7.47 0.99
C LEU A 173 4.85 -7.05 2.40
N PRO A 174 4.95 -7.97 3.39
CA PRO A 174 5.51 -7.66 4.70
C PRO A 174 6.95 -7.13 4.60
N LEU A 175 7.30 -6.14 5.43
CA LEU A 175 8.65 -5.53 5.44
C LEU A 175 9.77 -6.50 5.77
N ILE A 176 9.46 -7.58 6.48
CA ILE A 176 10.41 -8.65 6.85
C ILE A 176 10.59 -9.71 5.76
N ALA A 177 9.82 -9.62 4.66
CA ALA A 177 9.94 -10.58 3.56
C ALA A 177 11.29 -10.47 2.86
N GLY A 178 11.88 -11.61 2.53
CA GLY A 178 13.07 -11.72 1.70
C GLY A 178 12.73 -11.89 0.21
N MET A 179 13.76 -12.00 -0.63
CA MET A 179 13.57 -12.25 -2.07
C MET A 179 12.93 -13.61 -2.37
N ASP A 180 13.17 -14.60 -1.53
CA ASP A 180 12.51 -15.91 -1.57
C ASP A 180 10.99 -15.81 -1.48
N VAL A 181 10.49 -14.92 -0.62
CA VAL A 181 9.04 -14.65 -0.50
C VAL A 181 8.53 -13.91 -1.72
N VAL A 182 9.29 -12.95 -2.26
CA VAL A 182 8.94 -12.24 -3.50
C VAL A 182 8.75 -13.23 -4.65
N GLU A 183 9.71 -14.11 -4.86
CA GLU A 183 9.65 -15.12 -5.95
C GLU A 183 8.49 -16.10 -5.74
N LEU A 184 8.27 -16.57 -4.51
CA LEU A 184 7.14 -17.44 -4.17
C LEU A 184 5.78 -16.78 -4.47
N VAL A 185 5.63 -15.49 -4.13
CA VAL A 185 4.40 -14.74 -4.40
C VAL A 185 4.16 -14.62 -5.90
N VAL A 186 5.17 -14.27 -6.66
CA VAL A 186 5.06 -14.15 -8.13
C VAL A 186 4.77 -15.50 -8.79
N GLU A 187 5.41 -16.58 -8.34
CA GLU A 187 5.13 -17.94 -8.83
C GLU A 187 3.66 -18.34 -8.60
N LYS A 188 3.12 -18.07 -7.41
CA LYS A 188 1.71 -18.32 -7.11
C LYS A 188 0.77 -17.45 -7.96
N MET A 189 1.14 -16.21 -8.23
CA MET A 189 0.38 -15.31 -9.11
C MET A 189 0.34 -15.85 -10.55
N GLU A 190 1.44 -16.37 -11.09
CA GLU A 190 1.49 -17.01 -12.40
C GLU A 190 0.58 -18.25 -12.45
N ALA A 191 0.64 -19.10 -11.44
CA ALA A 191 -0.23 -20.27 -11.33
C ALA A 191 -1.72 -19.87 -11.26
N ALA A 192 -2.06 -18.79 -10.54
CA ALA A 192 -3.43 -18.29 -10.45
C ALA A 192 -3.95 -17.81 -11.80
N VAL A 193 -3.15 -17.07 -12.58
CA VAL A 193 -3.56 -16.62 -13.92
C VAL A 193 -3.71 -17.80 -14.89
N ALA A 194 -2.80 -18.77 -14.84
CA ALA A 194 -2.91 -20.00 -15.65
C ALA A 194 -4.24 -20.75 -15.34
N HIS A 195 -4.62 -20.82 -14.07
CA HIS A 195 -5.89 -21.41 -13.65
C HIS A 195 -7.11 -20.66 -14.20
N LEU A 196 -7.09 -19.32 -14.19
CA LEU A 196 -8.14 -18.50 -14.79
C LEU A 196 -8.28 -18.74 -16.27
N SER A 197 -7.17 -18.81 -17.00
CA SER A 197 -7.13 -19.04 -18.44
C SER A 197 -7.70 -20.43 -18.81
N ALA A 198 -7.48 -21.43 -17.96
CA ALA A 198 -7.99 -22.79 -18.18
C ALA A 198 -9.50 -22.91 -17.92
N GLN A 199 -10.07 -22.07 -17.07
CA GLN A 199 -11.50 -22.07 -16.72
C GLN A 199 -12.35 -21.14 -17.61
N SER A 200 -11.74 -20.24 -18.37
CA SER A 200 -12.45 -19.33 -19.26
C SER A 200 -12.80 -20.05 -20.56
N PRO A 201 -14.09 -20.18 -20.93
CA PRO A 201 -14.45 -20.64 -22.27
C PRO A 201 -13.89 -19.67 -23.33
N PRO A 202 -13.68 -20.13 -24.59
CA PRO A 202 -12.97 -19.37 -25.64
C PRO A 202 -13.63 -18.05 -26.10
N LEU A 203 -14.65 -17.56 -25.43
CA LEU A 203 -15.42 -16.36 -25.74
C LEU A 203 -14.74 -15.02 -25.36
N TYR A 204 -13.60 -15.03 -24.70
CA TYR A 204 -12.87 -13.79 -24.37
C TYR A 204 -11.70 -13.45 -25.33
N ARG A 205 -11.54 -14.19 -26.42
CA ARG A 205 -10.60 -13.82 -27.50
C ARG A 205 -11.32 -12.94 -28.51
N GLY A 206 -11.25 -11.62 -28.34
CA GLY A 206 -11.59 -10.66 -29.40
C GLY A 206 -12.84 -9.82 -29.16
N GLY A 207 -12.81 -8.93 -28.21
CA GLY A 207 -13.65 -7.74 -28.19
C GLY A 207 -12.78 -6.52 -28.43
N SER A 208 -12.85 -5.95 -29.63
CA SER A 208 -12.31 -4.61 -29.90
C SER A 208 -12.85 -3.63 -28.87
N PRO A 209 -12.11 -2.59 -28.46
CA PRO A 209 -12.61 -1.57 -27.54
C PRO A 209 -13.75 -0.82 -28.21
N GLY A 210 -14.98 -1.25 -27.91
CA GLY A 210 -16.18 -0.55 -28.31
C GLY A 210 -16.31 0.75 -27.56
N ALA A 211 -16.45 1.85 -28.32
CA ALA A 211 -16.68 3.19 -27.85
C ALA A 211 -17.81 3.24 -26.80
N TRP A 212 -17.51 3.75 -25.62
CA TRP A 212 -18.50 4.15 -24.64
C TRP A 212 -19.19 5.42 -25.15
N ALA A 213 -20.37 5.27 -25.73
CA ALA A 213 -21.27 6.40 -25.99
C ALA A 213 -21.91 6.80 -24.65
N LEU A 214 -21.69 8.04 -24.25
CA LEU A 214 -22.43 8.72 -23.19
C LEU A 214 -23.91 8.81 -23.59
N GLN A 215 -24.78 8.30 -22.75
CA GLN A 215 -26.18 8.73 -22.65
C GLN A 215 -26.45 9.13 -21.19
#